data_a8a7a46e9ff8cb89b7b68ee6ed5c5a5e
#
_entry.id   a8a7a46e9ff8cb89b7b68ee6ed5c5a5e
#
_cell.length_a   1.000
_cell.length_b   1.000
_cell.length_c   1.000
_cell.angle_alpha   90.00
_cell.angle_beta   90.00
_cell.angle_gamma   90.00
#
_symmetry.space_group_name_H-M   'P 1'
#
loop_
_entity.id
_entity.type
_entity.pdbx_description
1 polymer ?
#
loop_
_entity_poly.entity_id
_entity_poly.type
_entity_poly.pdbx_seq_one_letter_code
_entity_poly.pdbx_strand_id
1 'polypeptide(L)'
;IRYGNGRSNIVNTKQNIHMDALTLNLYGIMPKDKENYLNAVLGLSALKIDSHFLGKKSGQRYGKQLFTAIDFRTKNSYGKLNLTPTTKFTFGITRLGEYTDFLSDVIDSPTQNIRYDKDTFITGQFSSGFLFEADQIIINDKTFQPMGGMEFYYDMSRNIDYNYSLVGSNQVNTDTID
;
A
#
# COMPACT_ATOMS: atom_id res chain seq x y z
N ILE A 1 -7.74 4.35 15.04
CA ILE A 1 -6.31 4.72 14.90
C ILE A 1 -5.50 3.45 14.80
N ARG A 2 -4.57 3.38 13.86
CA ARG A 2 -3.68 2.24 13.67
C ARG A 2 -2.23 2.74 13.57
N TYR A 3 -1.32 2.07 14.26
CA TYR A 3 0.12 2.20 14.07
C TYR A 3 0.61 1.03 13.22
N GLY A 4 1.45 1.30 12.24
CA GLY A 4 2.10 0.31 11.37
C GLY A 4 3.59 0.53 11.30
N ASN A 5 4.35 -0.55 11.21
CA ASN A 5 5.79 -0.55 11.09
C ASN A 5 6.18 -1.52 9.96
N GLY A 6 7.06 -1.09 9.08
CA GLY A 6 7.55 -1.87 7.95
C GLY A 6 9.05 -1.74 7.79
N ARG A 7 9.69 -2.83 7.34
CA ARG A 7 11.10 -2.84 6.96
C ARG A 7 11.25 -3.44 5.57
N SER A 8 12.09 -2.83 4.76
CA SER A 8 12.45 -3.31 3.44
C SER A 8 13.96 -3.27 3.27
N ASN A 9 14.51 -4.36 2.75
CA ASN A 9 15.92 -4.45 2.38
C ASN A 9 15.99 -4.33 0.86
N ILE A 10 16.82 -3.41 0.37
CA ILE A 10 17.03 -3.29 -1.07
C ILE A 10 18.02 -4.37 -1.49
N VAL A 11 17.56 -5.30 -2.34
CA VAL A 11 18.35 -6.44 -2.81
C VAL A 11 19.63 -5.96 -3.49
N ASN A 12 20.74 -6.64 -3.21
CA ASN A 12 22.08 -6.33 -3.71
C ASN A 12 22.67 -4.98 -3.28
N THR A 13 22.05 -4.30 -2.30
CA THR A 13 22.63 -3.12 -1.67
C THR A 13 22.76 -3.32 -0.16
N LYS A 14 23.55 -2.50 0.49
CA LYS A 14 23.65 -2.48 1.95
C LYS A 14 22.67 -1.46 2.56
N GLN A 15 21.58 -1.17 1.84
CA GLN A 15 20.60 -0.18 2.20
C GLN A 15 19.33 -0.83 2.75
N ASN A 16 18.85 -0.31 3.86
CA ASN A 16 17.61 -0.72 4.51
C ASN A 16 16.71 0.49 4.68
N ILE A 17 15.42 0.30 4.46
CA ILE A 17 14.41 1.33 4.69
C ILE A 17 13.50 0.86 5.83
N HIS A 18 13.28 1.73 6.79
CA HIS A 18 12.35 1.54 7.90
C HIS A 18 11.24 2.58 7.79
N MET A 19 10.00 2.15 7.82
CA MET A 19 8.84 3.02 7.70
C MET A 19 7.91 2.83 8.90
N ASP A 20 7.59 3.94 9.55
CA ASP A 20 6.53 4.05 10.55
C ASP A 20 5.34 4.80 9.98
N ALA A 21 4.14 4.33 10.25
CA ALA A 21 2.90 4.97 9.81
C ALA A 21 1.91 5.09 10.96
N LEU A 22 1.39 6.29 11.17
CA LEU A 22 0.25 6.52 12.05
C LEU A 22 -0.95 6.85 11.17
N THR A 23 -2.00 6.03 11.24
CA THR A 23 -3.16 6.12 10.36
C THR A 23 -4.45 6.30 11.16
N LEU A 24 -5.25 7.28 10.76
CA LEU A 24 -6.63 7.47 11.21
C LEU A 24 -7.56 7.01 10.08
N ASN A 25 -8.48 6.07 10.40
CA ASN A 25 -9.44 5.56 9.44
C ASN A 25 -10.87 5.88 9.89
N LEU A 26 -11.69 6.30 8.94
CA LEU A 26 -13.13 6.41 9.05
C LEU A 26 -13.76 5.31 8.19
N TYR A 27 -14.64 4.50 8.80
CA TYR A 27 -15.32 3.39 8.14
C TYR A 27 -16.82 3.72 8.01
N GLY A 28 -17.37 3.40 6.86
CA GLY A 28 -18.80 3.43 6.62
C GLY A 28 -19.25 2.10 6.03
N ILE A 29 -20.37 1.59 6.54
CA ILE A 29 -21.06 0.42 6.00
C ILE A 29 -22.47 0.86 5.65
N MET A 30 -22.86 0.72 4.40
CA MET A 30 -24.21 1.03 3.94
C MET A 30 -24.86 -0.28 3.46
N PRO A 31 -25.70 -0.91 4.28
CA PRO A 31 -26.49 -2.05 3.84
C PRO A 31 -27.54 -1.54 2.84
N LYS A 32 -27.60 -2.17 1.67
CA LYS A 32 -28.67 -1.93 0.69
C LYS A 32 -29.88 -2.81 0.98
N ASP A 33 -29.60 -4.04 1.41
CA ASP A 33 -30.54 -5.04 1.90
C ASP A 33 -29.80 -6.07 2.77
N LYS A 34 -30.43 -7.23 3.08
CA LYS A 34 -29.82 -8.26 3.95
C LYS A 34 -28.58 -8.94 3.33
N GLU A 35 -28.43 -8.87 2.03
CA GLU A 35 -27.41 -9.61 1.27
C GLU A 35 -26.44 -8.70 0.52
N ASN A 36 -26.78 -7.42 0.40
CA ASN A 36 -25.98 -6.43 -0.34
C ASN A 36 -25.47 -5.34 0.59
N TYR A 37 -24.21 -5.03 0.51
CA TYR A 37 -23.64 -3.94 1.26
C TYR A 37 -22.49 -3.25 0.50
N LEU A 38 -22.37 -1.97 0.80
CA LEU A 38 -21.27 -1.13 0.37
C LEU A 38 -20.44 -0.77 1.60
N ASN A 39 -19.15 -1.08 1.54
CA ASN A 39 -18.20 -0.61 2.52
C ASN A 39 -17.39 0.54 1.92
N ALA A 40 -17.12 1.54 2.72
CA ALA A 40 -16.22 2.62 2.39
C ALA A 40 -15.24 2.88 3.52
N VAL A 41 -14.01 3.16 3.17
CA VAL A 41 -12.94 3.55 4.09
C VAL A 41 -12.32 4.83 3.58
N LEU A 42 -12.15 5.80 4.45
CA LEU A 42 -11.33 6.99 4.22
C LEU A 42 -10.23 7.01 5.26
N GLY A 43 -8.98 7.11 4.84
CA GLY A 43 -7.83 7.07 5.72
C GLY A 43 -6.87 8.23 5.51
N LEU A 44 -6.33 8.72 6.61
CA LEU A 44 -5.25 9.71 6.64
C LEU A 44 -4.06 9.12 7.39
N SER A 45 -2.87 9.17 6.79
CA SER A 45 -1.64 8.66 7.40
C SER A 45 -0.58 9.73 7.48
N ALA A 46 0.15 9.73 8.59
CA ALA A 46 1.44 10.36 8.72
C ALA A 46 2.52 9.29 8.60
N LEU A 47 3.50 9.52 7.74
CA LEU A 47 4.57 8.59 7.44
C LEU A 47 5.91 9.16 7.92
N LYS A 48 6.75 8.28 8.46
CA LYS A 48 8.15 8.54 8.75
C LYS A 48 8.97 7.42 8.13
N ILE A 49 9.94 7.78 7.31
CA ILE A 49 10.78 6.85 6.58
C ILE A 49 12.23 7.14 6.98
N ASP A 50 12.89 6.17 7.56
CA ASP A 50 14.30 6.21 7.91
C ASP A 50 15.10 5.34 6.94
N SER A 51 16.08 5.94 6.26
CA SER A 51 17.05 5.26 5.42
C SER A 51 18.28 4.88 6.26
N HIS A 52 18.78 3.67 6.05
CA HIS A 52 20.00 3.17 6.69
C HIS A 52 20.92 2.61 5.62
N PHE A 53 22.18 2.98 5.69
CA PHE A 53 23.24 2.43 4.84
C PHE A 53 24.32 1.81 5.74
N LEU A 54 24.76 0.59 5.43
CA LEU A 54 25.71 -0.15 6.27
C LEU A 54 25.29 -0.26 7.75
N GLY A 55 23.99 -0.32 8.03
CA GLY A 55 23.45 -0.41 9.39
C GLY A 55 23.39 0.93 10.14
N LYS A 56 23.91 2.01 9.59
CA LYS A 56 23.81 3.36 10.17
C LYS A 56 22.70 4.15 9.50
N LYS A 57 22.01 5.00 10.26
CA LYS A 57 20.99 5.90 9.71
C LYS A 57 21.68 6.93 8.82
N SER A 58 21.27 7.00 7.55
CA SER A 58 21.79 7.92 6.54
C SER A 58 20.81 9.05 6.20
N GLY A 59 19.51 8.84 6.38
CA GLY A 59 18.52 9.85 6.08
C GLY A 59 17.19 9.64 6.78
N GLN A 60 16.34 10.68 6.75
CA GLN A 60 14.99 10.63 7.27
C GLN A 60 14.05 11.47 6.43
N ARG A 61 12.91 10.88 6.04
CA ARG A 61 11.87 11.51 5.23
C ARG A 61 10.52 11.42 5.92
N TYR A 62 9.75 12.48 5.85
CA TYR A 62 8.37 12.51 6.33
C TYR A 62 7.41 12.56 5.15
N GLY A 63 6.23 11.95 5.33
CA GLY A 63 5.19 11.96 4.33
C GLY A 63 3.79 12.02 4.94
N LYS A 64 2.82 12.27 4.06
CA LYS A 64 1.39 12.24 4.38
C LYS A 64 0.68 11.47 3.28
N GLN A 65 -0.30 10.69 3.66
CA GLN A 65 -1.11 9.92 2.72
C GLN A 65 -2.59 10.13 3.01
N LEU A 66 -3.34 10.34 1.95
CA LEU A 66 -4.79 10.24 1.92
C LEU A 66 -5.14 9.02 1.07
N PHE A 67 -5.99 8.14 1.58
CA PHE A 67 -6.46 7.01 0.78
C PHE A 67 -7.95 6.73 1.03
N THR A 68 -8.57 6.14 0.05
CA THR A 68 -9.94 5.65 0.13
C THR A 68 -10.03 4.25 -0.47
N ALA A 69 -10.94 3.45 0.06
CA ALA A 69 -11.32 2.17 -0.50
C ALA A 69 -12.84 2.05 -0.46
N ILE A 70 -13.40 1.56 -1.56
CA ILE A 70 -14.83 1.25 -1.68
C ILE A 70 -14.92 -0.21 -2.09
N ASP A 71 -15.72 -0.98 -1.37
CA ASP A 71 -15.91 -2.42 -1.58
C ASP A 71 -17.42 -2.69 -1.65
N PHE A 72 -17.85 -3.23 -2.75
CA PHE A 72 -19.23 -3.65 -2.99
C PHE A 72 -19.31 -5.17 -3.04
N ARG A 73 -20.25 -5.74 -2.29
CA ARG A 73 -20.52 -7.17 -2.27
C ARG A 73 -22.00 -7.44 -2.34
N THR A 74 -22.34 -8.47 -3.10
CA THR A 74 -23.71 -8.96 -3.24
C THR A 74 -23.71 -10.46 -3.03
N LYS A 75 -24.50 -10.96 -2.08
CA LYS A 75 -24.66 -12.39 -1.88
C LYS A 75 -25.90 -12.86 -2.67
N ASN A 76 -25.69 -13.82 -3.57
CA ASN A 76 -26.76 -14.47 -4.34
C ASN A 76 -26.78 -15.95 -3.99
N SER A 77 -27.96 -16.45 -3.61
CA SER A 77 -28.14 -17.85 -3.23
C SER A 77 -28.82 -18.61 -4.37
N TYR A 78 -28.19 -19.65 -4.84
CA TYR A 78 -28.65 -20.53 -5.92
C TYR A 78 -28.79 -21.96 -5.39
N GLY A 79 -29.93 -22.26 -4.72
CA GLY A 79 -30.12 -23.55 -4.08
C GLY A 79 -29.09 -23.82 -2.98
N LYS A 80 -28.21 -24.79 -3.23
CA LYS A 80 -27.13 -25.17 -2.29
C LYS A 80 -25.81 -24.42 -2.47
N LEU A 81 -25.78 -23.43 -3.36
CA LEU A 81 -24.59 -22.64 -3.68
C LEU A 81 -24.86 -21.17 -3.42
N ASN A 82 -24.03 -20.55 -2.63
CA ASN A 82 -23.96 -19.10 -2.46
C ASN A 82 -22.84 -18.55 -3.33
N LEU A 83 -23.15 -17.56 -4.13
CA LEU A 83 -22.20 -16.82 -4.95
C LEU A 83 -22.17 -15.37 -4.48
N THR A 84 -20.97 -14.87 -4.17
CA THR A 84 -20.76 -13.49 -3.70
C THR A 84 -19.84 -12.77 -4.68
N PRO A 85 -20.39 -12.10 -5.72
CA PRO A 85 -19.62 -11.14 -6.50
C PRO A 85 -19.06 -10.04 -5.62
N THR A 86 -17.81 -9.66 -5.89
CA THR A 86 -17.09 -8.61 -5.19
C THR A 86 -16.50 -7.62 -6.18
N THR A 87 -16.59 -6.34 -5.88
CA THR A 87 -15.91 -5.29 -6.63
C THR A 87 -15.32 -4.30 -5.66
N LYS A 88 -14.04 -4.01 -5.82
CA LYS A 88 -13.31 -3.11 -4.93
C LYS A 88 -12.55 -2.08 -5.75
N PHE A 89 -12.57 -0.86 -5.28
CA PHE A 89 -11.77 0.25 -5.79
C PHE A 89 -10.98 0.85 -4.65
N THR A 90 -9.68 1.04 -4.84
CA THR A 90 -8.81 1.76 -3.92
C THR A 90 -8.12 2.90 -4.63
N PHE A 91 -7.97 4.01 -3.94
CA PHE A 91 -7.27 5.17 -4.45
C PHE A 91 -6.46 5.81 -3.33
N GLY A 92 -5.25 6.27 -3.64
CA GLY A 92 -4.35 6.91 -2.67
C GLY A 92 -3.55 8.03 -3.29
N ILE A 93 -3.31 9.08 -2.50
CA ILE A 93 -2.36 10.15 -2.80
C ILE A 93 -1.37 10.20 -1.64
N THR A 94 -0.10 10.00 -1.94
CA THR A 94 0.99 10.08 -0.97
C THR A 94 1.92 11.22 -1.35
N ARG A 95 2.14 12.14 -0.42
CA ARG A 95 3.10 13.23 -0.58
C ARG A 95 4.25 13.02 0.37
N LEU A 96 5.46 12.93 -0.18
CA LEU A 96 6.71 12.83 0.56
C LEU A 96 7.43 14.18 0.57
N GLY A 97 8.01 14.54 1.71
CA GLY A 97 8.86 15.73 1.84
C GLY A 97 10.22 15.56 1.17
N GLU A 98 10.96 16.62 0.99
CA GLU A 98 12.37 16.56 0.63
C GLU A 98 13.19 15.94 1.76
N TYR A 99 14.32 15.29 1.41
CA TYR A 99 15.30 14.85 2.40
C TYR A 99 16.69 14.71 1.78
N THR A 100 17.71 14.67 2.63
CA THR A 100 19.07 14.38 2.20
C THR A 100 19.52 13.06 2.82
N ASP A 101 20.10 12.21 2.00
CA ASP A 101 20.74 10.97 2.41
C ASP A 101 22.24 11.27 2.62
N PHE A 102 22.67 11.30 3.88
CA PHE A 102 24.03 11.66 4.28
C PHE A 102 24.93 10.42 4.23
N LEU A 103 25.30 9.98 3.04
CA LEU A 103 26.20 8.84 2.86
C LEU A 103 27.63 9.17 3.30
N SER A 104 28.02 10.46 3.28
CA SER A 104 29.33 10.92 3.77
C SER A 104 29.58 10.54 5.23
N ASP A 105 28.54 10.57 6.07
CA ASP A 105 28.63 10.24 7.50
C ASP A 105 28.84 8.72 7.73
N VAL A 106 28.62 7.91 6.71
CA VAL A 106 28.72 6.45 6.78
C VAL A 106 30.00 5.93 6.14
N ILE A 107 30.43 6.51 5.02
CA ILE A 107 31.54 6.02 4.19
C ILE A 107 32.74 6.98 4.10
N ASP A 108 32.71 8.04 4.89
CA ASP A 108 33.80 9.04 4.98
C ASP A 108 34.17 9.67 3.62
N SER A 109 33.15 9.92 2.78
CA SER A 109 33.29 10.51 1.45
C SER A 109 32.35 11.72 1.28
N PRO A 110 32.88 12.95 1.24
CA PRO A 110 32.06 14.17 1.24
C PRO A 110 31.23 14.37 -0.05
N THR A 111 31.50 13.60 -1.09
CA THR A 111 30.90 13.77 -2.43
C THR A 111 29.66 12.89 -2.69
N GLN A 112 29.14 12.18 -1.68
CA GLN A 112 28.09 11.19 -1.90
C GLN A 112 26.79 11.49 -1.16
N ASN A 113 26.57 12.70 -0.70
CA ASN A 113 25.26 13.07 -0.16
C ASN A 113 24.27 13.30 -1.30
N ILE A 114 23.12 12.64 -1.22
CA ILE A 114 22.07 12.71 -2.22
C ILE A 114 20.86 13.43 -1.64
N ARG A 115 20.44 14.48 -2.31
CA ARG A 115 19.19 15.20 -1.99
C ARG A 115 18.08 14.70 -2.89
N TYR A 116 16.99 14.34 -2.29
CA TYR A 116 15.73 13.96 -2.94
C TYR A 116 14.71 15.09 -2.76
N ASP A 117 14.07 15.48 -3.83
CA ASP A 117 13.05 16.52 -3.82
C ASP A 117 11.73 16.01 -3.23
N LYS A 118 10.80 16.95 -3.03
CA LYS A 118 9.41 16.63 -2.67
C LYS A 118 8.77 15.85 -3.79
N ASP A 119 7.95 14.85 -3.41
CA ASP A 119 7.33 13.98 -4.37
C ASP A 119 5.87 13.69 -4.03
N THR A 120 5.05 13.42 -5.07
CA THR A 120 3.64 13.09 -4.91
C THR A 120 3.28 11.92 -5.80
N PHE A 121 2.85 10.83 -5.17
CA PHE A 121 2.45 9.60 -5.83
C PHE A 121 0.94 9.44 -5.80
N ILE A 122 0.39 9.01 -6.92
CA ILE A 122 -1.02 8.63 -7.04
C ILE A 122 -1.05 7.13 -7.30
N THR A 123 -1.74 6.41 -6.43
CA THR A 123 -1.96 4.97 -6.54
C THR A 123 -3.44 4.69 -6.74
N GLY A 124 -3.75 3.71 -7.55
CA GLY A 124 -5.12 3.27 -7.77
C GLY A 124 -5.14 1.79 -8.11
N GLN A 125 -6.12 1.07 -7.58
CA GLN A 125 -6.33 -0.33 -7.90
C GLN A 125 -7.83 -0.60 -8.02
N PHE A 126 -8.20 -1.30 -9.04
CA PHE A 126 -9.52 -1.86 -9.24
C PHE A 126 -9.43 -3.38 -9.13
N SER A 127 -10.33 -4.00 -8.39
CA SER A 127 -10.47 -5.45 -8.41
C SER A 127 -11.92 -5.87 -8.57
N SER A 128 -12.13 -7.01 -9.20
CA SER A 128 -13.43 -7.64 -9.35
C SER A 128 -13.28 -9.15 -9.32
N GLY A 129 -14.23 -9.81 -8.66
CA GLY A 129 -14.17 -11.25 -8.49
C GLY A 129 -15.45 -11.84 -7.93
N PHE A 130 -15.36 -13.06 -7.49
CA PHE A 130 -16.45 -13.76 -6.82
C PHE A 130 -15.91 -14.76 -5.80
N LEU A 131 -16.67 -14.94 -4.73
CA LEU A 131 -16.52 -16.03 -3.79
C LEU A 131 -17.69 -16.98 -3.96
N PHE A 132 -17.44 -18.26 -3.87
CA PHE A 132 -18.50 -19.25 -3.80
C PHE A 132 -18.39 -20.07 -2.52
N GLU A 133 -19.54 -20.45 -1.99
CA GLU A 133 -19.68 -21.21 -0.76
C GLU A 133 -20.83 -22.20 -0.97
N ALA A 134 -20.55 -23.49 -0.88
CA ALA A 134 -21.57 -24.50 -0.94
C ALA A 134 -22.17 -24.80 0.43
N ASP A 135 -23.35 -25.40 0.45
CA ASP A 135 -23.96 -25.90 1.67
C ASP A 135 -23.06 -26.93 2.37
N GLN A 136 -23.22 -27.03 3.67
CA GLN A 136 -22.50 -27.99 4.48
C GLN A 136 -22.89 -29.43 4.11
N ILE A 137 -21.87 -30.25 3.92
CA ILE A 137 -21.99 -31.68 3.67
C ILE A 137 -21.51 -32.41 4.94
N ILE A 138 -22.32 -33.33 5.44
CA ILE A 138 -21.98 -34.15 6.62
C ILE A 138 -21.46 -35.50 6.12
N ILE A 139 -20.21 -35.83 6.44
CA ILE A 139 -19.57 -37.11 6.12
C ILE A 139 -18.97 -37.67 7.41
N ASN A 140 -19.43 -38.84 7.85
CA ASN A 140 -18.94 -39.49 9.07
C ASN A 140 -18.91 -38.55 10.29
N ASP A 141 -20.03 -37.89 10.58
CA ASP A 141 -20.21 -36.92 11.66
C ASP A 141 -19.28 -35.70 11.61
N LYS A 142 -18.58 -35.48 10.50
CA LYS A 142 -17.78 -34.31 10.22
C LYS A 142 -18.48 -33.42 9.22
N THR A 143 -18.53 -32.13 9.54
CA THR A 143 -19.08 -31.11 8.63
C THR A 143 -17.99 -30.63 7.69
N PHE A 144 -18.26 -30.67 6.39
CA PHE A 144 -17.41 -30.12 5.34
C PHE A 144 -18.19 -29.05 4.57
N GLN A 145 -17.60 -27.88 4.38
CA GLN A 145 -18.18 -26.80 3.61
C GLN A 145 -17.20 -26.36 2.53
N PRO A 146 -17.47 -26.71 1.25
CA PRO A 146 -16.64 -26.28 0.13
C PRO A 146 -16.77 -24.77 -0.06
N MET A 147 -15.63 -24.08 -0.14
CA MET A 147 -15.56 -22.66 -0.47
C MET A 147 -14.36 -22.36 -1.36
N GLY A 148 -14.48 -21.32 -2.17
CA GLY A 148 -13.38 -20.84 -3.01
C GLY A 148 -13.72 -19.51 -3.64
N GLY A 149 -12.81 -19.00 -4.45
CA GLY A 149 -13.05 -17.73 -5.13
C GLY A 149 -11.96 -17.41 -6.13
N MET A 150 -12.23 -16.39 -6.92
CA MET A 150 -11.32 -15.83 -7.91
C MET A 150 -11.47 -14.32 -7.88
N GLU A 151 -10.35 -13.62 -7.90
CA GLU A 151 -10.29 -12.16 -7.97
C GLU A 151 -9.28 -11.75 -9.03
N PHE A 152 -9.67 -10.80 -9.85
CA PHE A 152 -8.82 -10.13 -10.83
C PHE A 152 -8.61 -8.70 -10.33
N TYR A 153 -7.39 -8.21 -10.42
CA TYR A 153 -7.06 -6.84 -10.07
C TYR A 153 -6.32 -6.16 -11.22
N TYR A 154 -6.56 -4.88 -11.33
CA TYR A 154 -5.87 -3.99 -12.27
C TYR A 154 -5.26 -2.84 -11.47
N ASP A 155 -3.95 -2.67 -11.57
CA ASP A 155 -3.23 -1.57 -10.97
C ASP A 155 -3.25 -0.38 -11.94
N MET A 156 -3.75 0.75 -11.45
CA MET A 156 -3.83 2.02 -12.17
C MET A 156 -2.77 3.02 -11.69
N SER A 157 -1.86 2.58 -10.83
CA SER A 157 -0.78 3.42 -10.33
C SER A 157 0.07 3.91 -11.49
N ARG A 158 0.47 5.17 -11.46
CA ARG A 158 1.40 5.71 -12.44
C ARG A 158 2.83 5.35 -12.04
N ASN A 159 3.68 5.21 -13.05
CA ASN A 159 5.13 5.18 -12.85
C ASN A 159 5.55 6.37 -12.00
N ILE A 160 6.45 6.12 -11.08
CA ILE A 160 6.88 7.12 -10.11
C ILE A 160 8.21 7.70 -10.59
N ASP A 161 8.18 8.96 -11.06
CA ASP A 161 9.39 9.70 -11.33
C ASP A 161 9.86 10.38 -10.05
N TYR A 162 11.09 10.15 -9.67
CA TYR A 162 11.68 10.85 -8.53
C TYR A 162 12.93 11.62 -8.95
N ASN A 163 13.01 12.85 -8.47
CA ASN A 163 14.12 13.74 -8.75
C ASN A 163 15.13 13.73 -7.60
N TYR A 164 16.39 13.60 -7.96
CA TYR A 164 17.49 13.63 -7.00
C TYR A 164 18.69 14.39 -7.56
N SER A 165 19.50 14.94 -6.67
CA SER A 165 20.74 15.63 -7.03
C SER A 165 21.82 15.31 -6.01
N LEU A 166 23.08 15.31 -6.46
CA LEU A 166 24.20 15.31 -5.52
C LEU A 166 24.28 16.67 -4.81
N VAL A 167 24.52 16.67 -3.52
CA VAL A 167 24.68 17.92 -2.75
C VAL A 167 25.89 18.69 -3.28
N GLY A 168 25.67 19.95 -3.69
CA GLY A 168 26.68 20.79 -4.33
C GLY A 168 26.72 20.70 -5.86
N SER A 169 25.86 19.87 -6.47
CA SER A 169 25.68 19.82 -7.92
C SER A 169 24.43 20.60 -8.34
N ASN A 170 24.52 21.27 -9.50
CA ASN A 170 23.36 21.89 -10.15
C ASN A 170 22.62 20.91 -11.08
N GLN A 171 23.09 19.68 -11.20
CA GLN A 171 22.46 18.66 -12.04
C GLN A 171 21.37 17.94 -11.25
N VAL A 172 20.18 17.93 -11.80
CA VAL A 172 19.05 17.12 -11.30
C VAL A 172 18.93 15.88 -12.17
N ASN A 173 18.92 14.73 -11.55
CA ASN A 173 18.67 13.47 -12.22
C ASN A 173 17.23 13.05 -11.95
N THR A 174 16.60 12.41 -12.91
CA THR A 174 15.26 11.83 -12.78
C THR A 174 15.38 10.34 -13.01
N ASP A 175 14.78 9.56 -12.15
CA ASP A 175 14.65 8.11 -12.31
C ASP A 175 13.20 7.71 -12.15
N THR A 176 12.79 6.63 -12.79
CA THR A 176 11.40 6.16 -12.83
C THR A 176 11.32 4.77 -12.24
N ILE A 177 10.35 4.53 -11.36
CA ILE A 177 10.02 3.20 -10.86
C ILE A 177 8.75 2.73 -11.59
N ASP A 178 8.87 1.63 -12.31
CA ASP A 178 7.79 0.95 -13.02
C ASP A 178 6.99 0.02 -12.08
#